data_39812fa8b9820c44534be7b4b260f7c1
#
_entry.id   39812fa8b9820c44534be7b4b260f7c1
#
_cell.length_a   1.000
_cell.length_b   1.000
_cell.length_c   1.000
_cell.angle_alpha   90.00
_cell.angle_beta   90.00
_cell.angle_gamma   90.00
#
_symmetry.space_group_name_H-M   'P 1'
#
loop_
_entity.id
_entity.type
_entity.pdbx_description
1 polymer ?
#
loop_
_entity_poly.entity_id
_entity_poly.type
_entity_poly.pdbx_seq_one_letter_code
_entity_poly.pdbx_strand_id
1 'polypeptide(L)'
;GIGIVLDGVFSHTGSDSRYFNREGRYGEGGAYRDANSPYRGWYDFDPKYKGGYRSWWGFETLPEVEEEDPSYGNFVCGKGGVIDTWLGLGASGFRLDVADELPDDFIEKIRAAVKAHGEDKLLIGEVWEDATTKEAFDHRRTYLRGHGLDATMNYPFRNAAVAFARGEDASAVGEQIMSICENYPKPALDCAMNFLSTHDTERGITAIAGEPANGRDRYWQSKRMIPGDRIDDALRRVLLAYAMLYTLPGVPCVYYGDEIGMQGYRDPFNRAYFDWNSTERRLRVPLSNLARLRRSCDAFDGGSMELVEASADVLHYRRVGKEQSAEIILNNGPHLIVRTAFGKQTEVNPGGFTILVEDNQPQHVGYFKYY
;
A
#
# COMPACT_ATOMS: atom_id res chain seq x y z
N GLY A 1 -12.05 15.60 -10.91
CA GLY A 1 -10.67 15.96 -10.60
C GLY A 1 -9.93 14.77 -9.98
N ILE A 2 -8.65 14.93 -9.73
CA ILE A 2 -7.82 13.95 -9.02
C ILE A 2 -7.60 14.50 -7.61
N GLY A 3 -7.90 13.70 -6.58
CA GLY A 3 -7.58 14.01 -5.19
C GLY A 3 -6.10 13.80 -4.91
N ILE A 4 -5.53 14.59 -4.01
CA ILE A 4 -4.15 14.48 -3.56
C ILE A 4 -4.16 14.02 -2.09
N VAL A 5 -3.52 12.89 -1.81
CA VAL A 5 -3.23 12.42 -0.45
C VAL A 5 -1.76 12.69 -0.18
N LEU A 6 -1.49 13.40 0.90
CA LEU A 6 -0.14 13.81 1.28
C LEU A 6 0.50 12.79 2.22
N ASP A 7 1.82 12.71 2.19
CA ASP A 7 2.59 11.92 3.16
C ASP A 7 2.78 12.72 4.46
N GLY A 8 2.25 12.20 5.55
CA GLY A 8 2.32 12.75 6.89
C GLY A 8 3.43 12.07 7.70
N VAL A 9 4.65 12.58 7.58
CA VAL A 9 5.79 12.14 8.38
C VAL A 9 5.78 12.91 9.67
N PHE A 10 5.18 12.34 10.72
CA PHE A 10 4.96 13.01 12.00
C PHE A 10 5.70 12.37 13.18
N SER A 11 6.48 11.31 12.95
CA SER A 11 7.32 10.64 13.94
C SER A 11 8.73 11.26 14.07
N HIS A 12 9.18 11.98 13.04
CA HIS A 12 10.51 12.58 13.02
C HIS A 12 10.57 13.80 12.10
N THR A 13 11.66 14.56 12.19
CA THR A 13 11.95 15.67 11.26
C THR A 13 13.31 15.46 10.60
N GLY A 14 13.64 16.25 9.58
CA GLY A 14 15.02 16.33 9.11
C GLY A 14 15.93 17.05 10.11
N SER A 15 17.16 16.57 10.31
CA SER A 15 18.15 17.25 11.15
C SER A 15 18.47 18.66 10.65
N ASP A 16 18.27 18.88 9.35
CA ASP A 16 18.45 20.18 8.67
C ASP A 16 17.16 21.03 8.63
N SER A 17 16.05 20.54 9.22
CA SER A 17 14.82 21.32 9.33
C SER A 17 15.03 22.59 10.18
N ARG A 18 14.18 23.60 9.96
CA ARG A 18 14.20 24.85 10.78
C ARG A 18 13.90 24.57 12.27
N TYR A 19 13.20 23.50 12.57
CA TYR A 19 12.80 23.12 13.93
C TYR A 19 13.96 22.53 14.72
N PHE A 20 14.75 21.66 14.09
CA PHE A 20 15.94 21.04 14.70
C PHE A 20 17.21 21.85 14.44
N ASN A 21 17.49 22.21 13.20
CA ASN A 21 18.58 23.09 12.74
C ASN A 21 20.00 22.65 13.15
N ARG A 22 20.32 21.36 13.04
CA ARG A 22 21.67 20.85 13.35
C ARG A 22 22.75 21.53 12.50
N GLU A 23 22.50 21.71 11.22
CA GLU A 23 23.45 22.27 10.24
C GLU A 23 23.55 23.79 10.29
N GLY A 24 22.72 24.49 11.08
CA GLY A 24 22.76 25.94 11.24
C GLY A 24 22.27 26.74 10.04
N ARG A 25 21.47 26.13 9.16
CA ARG A 25 20.92 26.80 7.96
C ARG A 25 19.94 27.93 8.29
N TYR A 26 19.37 27.89 9.48
CA TYR A 26 18.36 28.86 9.96
C TYR A 26 18.88 29.76 11.08
N GLY A 27 20.19 30.08 11.09
CA GLY A 27 20.81 30.89 12.10
C GLY A 27 20.97 30.21 13.46
N GLU A 28 20.87 30.94 14.55
CA GLU A 28 21.07 30.41 15.93
C GLU A 28 19.84 29.69 16.49
N GLY A 29 18.69 29.75 15.79
CA GLY A 29 17.46 29.10 16.24
C GLY A 29 17.45 27.59 15.99
N GLY A 30 16.40 26.93 16.51
CA GLY A 30 16.18 25.48 16.39
C GLY A 30 16.63 24.70 17.63
N ALA A 31 16.00 23.55 17.84
CA ALA A 31 16.16 22.77 19.07
C ALA A 31 17.58 22.29 19.35
N TYR A 32 18.36 21.99 18.30
CA TYR A 32 19.74 21.50 18.49
C TYR A 32 20.72 22.60 18.93
N ARG A 33 20.56 23.82 18.39
CA ARG A 33 21.49 24.93 18.62
C ARG A 33 21.15 25.80 19.81
N ASP A 34 19.87 25.88 20.18
CA ASP A 34 19.38 26.72 21.24
C ASP A 34 18.57 25.89 22.25
N ALA A 35 19.12 25.77 23.47
CA ALA A 35 18.44 25.08 24.57
C ALA A 35 17.13 25.77 25.01
N ASN A 36 16.97 27.07 24.69
CA ASN A 36 15.77 27.85 24.97
C ASN A 36 14.83 27.93 23.75
N SER A 37 15.11 27.21 22.68
CA SER A 37 14.26 27.16 21.48
C SER A 37 12.84 26.74 21.87
N PRO A 38 11.79 27.36 21.29
CA PRO A 38 10.41 26.90 21.46
C PRO A 38 10.18 25.46 20.95
N TYR A 39 11.10 24.94 20.16
CA TYR A 39 11.06 23.57 19.62
C TYR A 39 11.87 22.58 20.48
N ARG A 40 12.48 23.04 21.58
CA ARG A 40 13.37 22.18 22.39
C ARG A 40 12.64 20.97 22.96
N GLY A 41 11.41 21.16 23.44
CA GLY A 41 10.57 20.10 23.98
C GLY A 41 10.07 19.08 22.96
N TRP A 42 10.23 19.37 21.67
CA TRP A 42 9.83 18.43 20.61
C TRP A 42 10.77 17.24 20.48
N TYR A 43 11.95 17.25 21.12
CA TYR A 43 12.98 16.24 20.93
C TYR A 43 13.59 15.82 22.26
N ASP A 44 13.90 14.53 22.38
CA ASP A 44 14.58 13.97 23.54
C ASP A 44 16.11 14.08 23.37
N PHE A 45 16.72 14.95 24.19
CA PHE A 45 18.16 15.16 24.22
C PHE A 45 18.78 14.46 25.41
N ASP A 46 19.54 13.40 25.18
CA ASP A 46 20.25 12.64 26.20
C ASP A 46 21.60 12.16 25.65
N PRO A 47 22.70 12.31 26.40
CA PRO A 47 24.01 11.79 25.99
C PRO A 47 24.08 10.29 25.73
N LYS A 48 23.10 9.51 26.18
CA LYS A 48 22.99 8.07 25.89
C LYS A 48 22.76 7.79 24.41
N TYR A 49 22.17 8.74 23.70
CA TYR A 49 21.90 8.58 22.28
C TYR A 49 23.11 8.95 21.43
N LYS A 50 23.29 8.26 20.33
CA LYS A 50 24.26 8.65 19.31
C LYS A 50 23.91 10.05 18.78
N GLY A 51 24.86 10.97 18.79
CA GLY A 51 24.62 12.37 18.41
C GLY A 51 24.01 13.24 19.53
N GLY A 52 23.68 12.66 20.70
CA GLY A 52 23.14 13.38 21.86
C GLY A 52 21.64 13.64 21.83
N TYR A 53 20.90 12.99 20.94
CA TYR A 53 19.45 13.09 20.84
C TYR A 53 18.86 11.80 20.26
N ARG A 54 17.60 11.51 20.61
CA ARG A 54 16.85 10.37 20.06
C ARG A 54 16.62 10.59 18.56
N SER A 55 16.88 9.56 17.76
CA SER A 55 16.71 9.61 16.31
C SER A 55 16.08 8.32 15.82
N TRP A 56 15.26 8.42 14.79
CA TRP A 56 14.52 7.32 14.20
C TRP A 56 15.49 6.23 13.73
N TRP A 57 15.38 5.05 14.34
CA TRP A 57 16.26 3.89 14.12
C TRP A 57 17.76 4.19 14.19
N GLY A 58 18.15 5.23 14.93
CA GLY A 58 19.55 5.65 15.08
C GLY A 58 20.13 6.44 13.89
N PHE A 59 19.29 6.86 12.96
CA PHE A 59 19.68 7.75 11.86
C PHE A 59 19.75 9.21 12.37
N GLU A 60 20.95 9.71 12.65
CA GLU A 60 21.14 11.07 13.16
C GLU A 60 20.58 12.17 12.25
N THR A 61 20.32 11.88 10.98
CA THR A 61 19.66 12.81 10.06
C THR A 61 18.14 12.92 10.28
N LEU A 62 17.56 12.05 11.10
CA LEU A 62 16.13 11.94 11.36
C LEU A 62 15.85 12.02 12.89
N PRO A 63 16.01 13.21 13.52
CA PRO A 63 15.65 13.38 14.93
C PRO A 63 14.17 13.06 15.15
N GLU A 64 13.92 12.15 16.08
CA GLU A 64 12.58 11.69 16.46
C GLU A 64 11.91 12.75 17.33
N VAL A 65 10.58 12.90 17.16
CA VAL A 65 9.82 13.89 17.94
C VAL A 65 9.10 13.25 19.13
N GLU A 66 8.72 14.08 20.08
CA GLU A 66 7.84 13.75 21.19
C GLU A 66 6.41 14.10 20.79
N GLU A 67 5.65 13.13 20.28
CA GLU A 67 4.29 13.32 19.77
C GLU A 67 3.32 13.78 20.88
N GLU A 68 3.66 13.51 22.15
CA GLU A 68 2.90 13.94 23.31
C GLU A 68 3.17 15.41 23.72
N ASP A 69 4.22 16.06 23.17
CA ASP A 69 4.46 17.47 23.43
C ASP A 69 3.26 18.32 22.92
N PRO A 70 2.61 19.13 23.81
CA PRO A 70 1.41 19.85 23.42
C PRO A 70 1.64 20.88 22.31
N SER A 71 2.85 21.45 22.22
CA SER A 71 3.18 22.44 21.18
C SER A 71 3.42 21.77 19.84
N TYR A 72 4.02 20.57 19.83
CA TYR A 72 4.12 19.74 18.62
C TYR A 72 2.75 19.24 18.16
N GLY A 73 1.95 18.70 19.09
CA GLY A 73 0.57 18.29 18.78
C GLY A 73 -0.26 19.43 18.19
N ASN A 74 -0.15 20.64 18.73
CA ASN A 74 -0.81 21.84 18.18
C ASN A 74 -0.23 22.25 16.82
N PHE A 75 1.07 22.12 16.61
CA PHE A 75 1.71 22.38 15.30
C PHE A 75 1.18 21.45 14.21
N VAL A 76 0.97 20.17 14.50
CA VAL A 76 0.45 19.21 13.53
C VAL A 76 -1.07 19.32 13.38
N CYS A 77 -1.81 19.29 14.49
CA CYS A 77 -3.27 19.10 14.51
C CYS A 77 -4.07 20.37 14.80
N GLY A 78 -3.42 21.44 15.28
CA GLY A 78 -4.10 22.67 15.68
C GLY A 78 -4.60 23.50 14.49
N LYS A 79 -5.44 24.51 14.80
CA LYS A 79 -5.91 25.48 13.79
C LYS A 79 -4.72 26.26 13.21
N GLY A 80 -4.60 26.29 11.89
CA GLY A 80 -3.44 26.86 11.18
C GLY A 80 -2.19 25.96 11.23
N GLY A 81 -2.29 24.77 11.80
CA GLY A 81 -1.25 23.76 11.80
C GLY A 81 -1.08 23.06 10.45
N VAL A 82 -0.28 22.00 10.44
CA VAL A 82 0.06 21.30 9.20
C VAL A 82 -1.18 20.73 8.51
N ILE A 83 -2.00 19.97 9.23
CA ILE A 83 -3.19 19.31 8.69
C ILE A 83 -4.21 20.34 8.21
N ASP A 84 -4.52 21.33 9.04
CA ASP A 84 -5.47 22.40 8.71
C ASP A 84 -5.05 23.18 7.47
N THR A 85 -3.75 23.50 7.35
CA THR A 85 -3.20 24.22 6.21
C THR A 85 -3.37 23.44 4.89
N TRP A 86 -2.93 22.18 4.86
CA TRP A 86 -2.92 21.40 3.62
C TRP A 86 -4.31 20.96 3.18
N LEU A 87 -5.18 20.58 4.11
CA LEU A 87 -6.58 20.27 3.79
C LEU A 87 -7.35 21.50 3.38
N GLY A 88 -7.06 22.67 4.01
CA GLY A 88 -7.60 23.97 3.60
C GLY A 88 -7.18 24.39 2.19
N LEU A 89 -6.00 23.98 1.71
CA LEU A 89 -5.52 24.15 0.34
C LEU A 89 -6.10 23.15 -0.66
N GLY A 90 -6.89 22.17 -0.20
CA GLY A 90 -7.62 21.23 -1.06
C GLY A 90 -7.05 19.83 -1.13
N ALA A 91 -6.13 19.44 -0.24
CA ALA A 91 -5.72 18.05 -0.13
C ALA A 91 -6.91 17.15 0.27
N SER A 92 -6.89 15.89 -0.18
CA SER A 92 -7.95 14.92 0.06
C SER A 92 -7.72 14.04 1.29
N GLY A 93 -6.54 14.12 1.91
CA GLY A 93 -6.20 13.34 3.08
C GLY A 93 -4.71 13.19 3.29
N PHE A 94 -4.36 12.31 4.21
CA PHE A 94 -2.98 11.97 4.56
C PHE A 94 -2.76 10.45 4.59
N ARG A 95 -1.56 10.03 4.20
CA ARG A 95 -0.96 8.75 4.55
C ARG A 95 0.01 9.00 5.69
N LEU A 96 -0.11 8.30 6.81
CA LEU A 96 0.82 8.40 7.93
C LEU A 96 2.00 7.46 7.72
N ASP A 97 3.18 8.03 7.66
CA ASP A 97 4.46 7.34 7.67
C ASP A 97 4.65 6.63 9.01
N VAL A 98 5.17 5.39 8.98
CA VAL A 98 5.42 4.55 10.17
C VAL A 98 4.30 4.64 11.23
N ALA A 99 3.06 4.48 10.81
CA ALA A 99 1.90 4.64 11.70
C ALA A 99 1.93 3.70 12.91
N ASP A 100 2.64 2.60 12.85
CA ASP A 100 2.85 1.66 13.95
C ASP A 100 3.82 2.18 15.02
N GLU A 101 4.60 3.23 14.74
CA GLU A 101 5.47 3.90 15.70
C GLU A 101 4.83 5.18 16.27
N LEU A 102 3.64 5.60 15.82
CA LEU A 102 2.91 6.71 16.39
C LEU A 102 1.99 6.24 17.53
N PRO A 103 1.90 6.94 18.68
CA PRO A 103 0.94 6.63 19.74
C PRO A 103 -0.51 6.68 19.25
N ASP A 104 -1.37 5.79 19.75
CA ASP A 104 -2.80 5.75 19.36
C ASP A 104 -3.49 7.09 19.62
N ASP A 105 -3.27 7.71 20.77
CA ASP A 105 -3.83 9.02 21.11
C ASP A 105 -3.41 10.13 20.14
N PHE A 106 -2.21 10.05 19.58
CA PHE A 106 -1.76 11.02 18.58
C PHE A 106 -2.43 10.77 17.23
N ILE A 107 -2.58 9.50 16.82
CA ILE A 107 -3.35 9.14 15.62
C ILE A 107 -4.81 9.60 15.74
N GLU A 108 -5.43 9.48 16.91
CA GLU A 108 -6.79 9.98 17.15
C GLU A 108 -6.89 11.51 17.04
N LYS A 109 -5.91 12.25 17.55
CA LYS A 109 -5.82 13.71 17.36
C LYS A 109 -5.67 14.10 15.88
N ILE A 110 -4.81 13.37 15.14
CA ILE A 110 -4.65 13.54 13.69
C ILE A 110 -5.97 13.28 12.98
N ARG A 111 -6.65 12.17 13.32
CA ARG A 111 -7.97 11.88 12.76
C ARG A 111 -8.98 12.99 12.99
N ALA A 112 -9.07 13.46 14.22
CA ALA A 112 -10.00 14.55 14.56
C ALA A 112 -9.72 15.81 13.72
N ALA A 113 -8.44 16.19 13.56
CA ALA A 113 -8.04 17.31 12.71
C ALA A 113 -8.36 17.08 11.24
N VAL A 114 -8.14 15.88 10.71
CA VAL A 114 -8.46 15.52 9.32
C VAL A 114 -9.96 15.55 9.07
N LYS A 115 -10.75 14.91 9.94
CA LYS A 115 -12.21 14.82 9.77
C LYS A 115 -12.93 16.14 10.02
N ALA A 116 -12.33 17.09 10.71
CA ALA A 116 -12.87 18.46 10.82
C ALA A 116 -13.00 19.17 9.46
N HIS A 117 -12.25 18.73 8.43
CA HIS A 117 -12.34 19.23 7.05
C HIS A 117 -13.34 18.45 6.16
N GLY A 118 -13.92 17.38 6.66
CA GLY A 118 -14.91 16.54 5.98
C GLY A 118 -14.72 15.06 6.26
N GLU A 119 -15.82 14.34 6.40
CA GLU A 119 -15.80 12.89 6.63
C GLU A 119 -15.18 12.09 5.46
N ASP A 120 -15.20 12.68 4.26
CA ASP A 120 -14.59 12.14 3.04
C ASP A 120 -13.06 12.27 2.99
N LYS A 121 -12.47 13.02 3.92
CA LYS A 121 -11.01 13.16 3.99
C LYS A 121 -10.37 11.88 4.47
N LEU A 122 -9.40 11.38 3.73
CA LEU A 122 -8.80 10.07 3.92
C LEU A 122 -7.64 10.11 4.93
N LEU A 123 -7.57 9.12 5.81
CA LEU A 123 -6.44 8.89 6.70
C LEU A 123 -6.01 7.43 6.61
N ILE A 124 -4.92 7.19 5.88
CA ILE A 124 -4.33 5.85 5.72
C ILE A 124 -3.05 5.76 6.55
N GLY A 125 -2.78 4.61 7.18
CA GLY A 125 -1.53 4.36 7.89
C GLY A 125 -0.64 3.36 7.18
N GLU A 126 0.67 3.55 7.30
CA GLU A 126 1.64 2.53 6.96
C GLU A 126 1.76 1.55 8.11
N VAL A 127 1.31 0.31 7.88
CA VAL A 127 1.47 -0.84 8.78
C VAL A 127 1.81 -2.05 7.92
N TRP A 128 2.92 -2.71 8.22
CA TRP A 128 3.46 -3.76 7.34
C TRP A 128 2.85 -5.14 7.55
N GLU A 129 2.27 -5.37 8.74
CA GLU A 129 1.65 -6.63 9.12
C GLU A 129 0.13 -6.51 9.15
N ASP A 130 -0.53 -7.53 9.68
CA ASP A 130 -1.95 -7.46 10.02
C ASP A 130 -2.17 -6.40 11.11
N ALA A 131 -2.78 -5.28 10.73
CA ALA A 131 -3.00 -4.14 11.61
C ALA A 131 -3.95 -4.45 12.78
N THR A 132 -4.75 -5.52 12.69
CA THR A 132 -5.69 -5.91 13.74
C THR A 132 -5.04 -6.71 14.85
N THR A 133 -3.88 -7.31 14.58
CA THR A 133 -3.10 -8.13 15.53
C THR A 133 -1.81 -7.45 15.96
N LYS A 134 -1.49 -6.29 15.39
CA LYS A 134 -0.27 -5.55 15.70
C LYS A 134 -0.23 -5.15 17.17
N GLU A 135 0.92 -5.40 17.81
CA GLU A 135 1.25 -4.96 19.16
C GLU A 135 2.40 -3.95 19.10
N ALA A 136 2.24 -2.85 19.81
CA ALA A 136 3.27 -1.85 20.07
C ALA A 136 2.87 -1.07 21.32
N PHE A 137 3.83 -0.39 21.98
CA PHE A 137 3.58 0.35 23.23
C PHE A 137 2.93 -0.54 24.32
N ASP A 138 3.36 -1.81 24.41
CA ASP A 138 2.86 -2.82 25.36
C ASP A 138 1.36 -3.14 25.28
N HIS A 139 0.71 -2.80 24.17
CA HIS A 139 -0.68 -3.17 23.93
C HIS A 139 -0.99 -3.46 22.46
N ARG A 140 -2.13 -4.16 22.22
CA ARG A 140 -2.66 -4.39 20.90
C ARG A 140 -3.23 -3.08 20.34
N ARG A 141 -2.79 -2.71 19.15
CA ARG A 141 -3.16 -1.45 18.52
C ARG A 141 -4.63 -1.41 18.12
N THR A 142 -5.17 -0.20 18.12
CA THR A 142 -6.61 0.04 17.90
C THR A 142 -6.94 0.81 16.62
N TYR A 143 -6.01 0.90 15.69
CA TYR A 143 -6.09 1.74 14.48
C TYR A 143 -7.42 1.69 13.73
N LEU A 144 -7.99 0.46 13.56
CA LEU A 144 -9.12 0.22 12.66
C LEU A 144 -10.47 0.12 13.40
N ARG A 145 -10.53 0.60 14.64
CA ARG A 145 -11.75 0.56 15.47
C ARG A 145 -12.69 1.76 15.29
N GLY A 146 -12.45 2.58 14.26
CA GLY A 146 -13.32 3.71 13.91
C GLY A 146 -12.88 5.08 14.43
N HIS A 147 -11.90 5.14 15.35
CA HIS A 147 -11.37 6.38 15.92
C HIS A 147 -9.90 6.64 15.56
N GLY A 148 -9.23 5.70 14.90
CA GLY A 148 -7.88 5.83 14.39
C GLY A 148 -7.86 6.06 12.87
N LEU A 149 -7.33 5.09 12.13
CA LEU A 149 -7.19 5.15 10.67
C LEU A 149 -8.49 4.76 9.94
N ASP A 150 -8.70 5.28 8.75
CA ASP A 150 -9.74 4.77 7.85
C ASP A 150 -9.31 3.41 7.26
N ALA A 151 -8.02 3.27 6.96
CA ALA A 151 -7.44 2.05 6.40
C ALA A 151 -5.92 2.02 6.59
N THR A 152 -5.31 0.92 6.17
CA THR A 152 -3.85 0.76 6.11
C THR A 152 -3.37 0.46 4.69
N MET A 153 -2.08 0.68 4.45
CA MET A 153 -1.37 0.11 3.31
C MET A 153 -1.38 -1.41 3.45
N ASN A 154 -1.93 -2.12 2.46
CA ASN A 154 -2.21 -3.56 2.56
C ASN A 154 -1.01 -4.42 2.13
N TYR A 155 0.05 -4.38 2.92
CA TYR A 155 1.23 -5.23 2.71
C TYR A 155 0.90 -6.73 2.73
N PRO A 156 -0.02 -7.24 3.58
CA PRO A 156 -0.44 -8.63 3.53
C PRO A 156 -0.95 -9.06 2.14
N PHE A 157 -1.83 -8.29 1.50
CA PHE A 157 -2.31 -8.61 0.15
C PHE A 157 -1.22 -8.45 -0.91
N ARG A 158 -0.33 -7.46 -0.76
CA ARG A 158 0.86 -7.35 -1.62
C ARG A 158 1.70 -8.62 -1.56
N ASN A 159 1.97 -9.12 -0.36
CA ASN A 159 2.78 -10.33 -0.18
C ASN A 159 2.10 -11.57 -0.76
N ALA A 160 0.79 -11.72 -0.55
CA ALA A 160 -0.01 -12.78 -1.13
C ALA A 160 0.01 -12.73 -2.68
N ALA A 161 -0.14 -11.54 -3.27
CA ALA A 161 -0.12 -11.36 -4.73
C ALA A 161 1.26 -11.68 -5.35
N VAL A 162 2.34 -11.26 -4.68
CA VAL A 162 3.72 -11.59 -5.11
C VAL A 162 3.97 -13.08 -4.99
N ALA A 163 3.59 -13.73 -3.89
CA ALA A 163 3.75 -15.16 -3.68
C ALA A 163 3.01 -15.96 -4.75
N PHE A 164 1.74 -15.64 -4.97
CA PHE A 164 0.93 -16.29 -6.01
C PHE A 164 1.54 -16.12 -7.41
N ALA A 165 1.92 -14.90 -7.78
CA ALA A 165 2.53 -14.64 -9.10
C ALA A 165 3.90 -15.30 -9.29
N ARG A 166 4.61 -15.63 -8.21
CA ARG A 166 5.84 -16.43 -8.25
C ARG A 166 5.58 -17.93 -8.50
N GLY A 167 4.36 -18.41 -8.32
CA GLY A 167 3.97 -19.81 -8.44
C GLY A 167 3.99 -20.54 -7.10
N GLU A 168 3.82 -19.82 -5.99
CA GLU A 168 3.63 -20.43 -4.67
C GLU A 168 2.23 -21.03 -4.55
N ASP A 169 2.08 -21.98 -3.63
CA ASP A 169 0.84 -22.74 -3.44
C ASP A 169 -0.35 -21.84 -3.13
N ALA A 170 -1.39 -21.97 -3.94
CA ALA A 170 -2.60 -21.15 -3.83
C ALA A 170 -3.34 -21.35 -2.51
N SER A 171 -3.19 -22.51 -1.84
CA SER A 171 -3.84 -22.78 -0.54
C SER A 171 -3.29 -21.80 0.52
N ALA A 172 -1.97 -21.68 0.63
CA ALA A 172 -1.33 -20.77 1.58
C ALA A 172 -1.66 -19.31 1.28
N VAL A 173 -1.70 -18.95 -0.01
CA VAL A 173 -2.11 -17.59 -0.45
C VAL A 173 -3.57 -17.33 -0.10
N GLY A 174 -4.46 -18.27 -0.34
CA GLY A 174 -5.88 -18.18 0.00
C GLY A 174 -6.12 -18.01 1.50
N GLU A 175 -5.43 -18.79 2.33
CA GLU A 175 -5.45 -18.66 3.79
C GLU A 175 -5.01 -17.27 4.26
N GLN A 176 -3.93 -16.75 3.71
CA GLN A 176 -3.44 -15.39 4.03
C GLN A 176 -4.46 -14.33 3.66
N ILE A 177 -5.08 -14.41 2.48
CA ILE A 177 -6.10 -13.46 2.04
C ILE A 177 -7.31 -13.52 2.95
N MET A 178 -7.82 -14.74 3.22
CA MET A 178 -9.01 -14.91 4.04
C MET A 178 -8.80 -14.47 5.48
N SER A 179 -7.61 -14.70 6.05
CA SER A 179 -7.25 -14.20 7.37
C SER A 179 -7.42 -12.67 7.47
N ILE A 180 -6.95 -11.91 6.48
CA ILE A 180 -7.13 -10.46 6.46
C ILE A 180 -8.61 -10.07 6.25
N CYS A 181 -9.33 -10.79 5.37
CA CYS A 181 -10.75 -10.53 5.13
C CYS A 181 -11.61 -10.76 6.39
N GLU A 182 -11.24 -11.73 7.22
CA GLU A 182 -11.94 -12.08 8.46
C GLU A 182 -11.54 -11.18 9.64
N ASN A 183 -10.27 -10.76 9.70
CA ASN A 183 -9.75 -9.96 10.81
C ASN A 183 -10.11 -8.48 10.69
N TYR A 184 -10.13 -7.91 9.48
CA TYR A 184 -10.34 -6.48 9.29
C TYR A 184 -11.82 -6.11 9.40
N PRO A 185 -12.17 -5.03 10.13
CA PRO A 185 -13.50 -4.43 10.00
C PRO A 185 -13.77 -4.10 8.54
N LYS A 186 -14.95 -4.49 8.03
CA LYS A 186 -15.29 -4.35 6.62
C LYS A 186 -15.06 -2.93 6.06
N PRO A 187 -15.44 -1.82 6.73
CA PRO A 187 -15.16 -0.48 6.20
C PRO A 187 -13.68 -0.19 6.00
N ALA A 188 -12.82 -0.68 6.91
CA ALA A 188 -11.37 -0.51 6.79
C ALA A 188 -10.77 -1.41 5.71
N LEU A 189 -11.27 -2.64 5.57
CA LEU A 189 -10.88 -3.54 4.49
C LEU A 189 -11.24 -2.98 3.12
N ASP A 190 -12.43 -2.43 2.97
CA ASP A 190 -12.92 -1.86 1.70
C ASP A 190 -12.13 -0.61 1.28
N CYS A 191 -11.51 0.10 2.24
CA CYS A 191 -10.65 1.26 2.00
C CYS A 191 -9.15 0.92 1.99
N ALA A 192 -8.75 -0.32 2.30
CA ALA A 192 -7.34 -0.72 2.37
C ALA A 192 -6.62 -0.49 1.04
N MET A 193 -5.42 0.11 1.10
CA MET A 193 -4.66 0.43 -0.10
C MET A 193 -3.91 -0.81 -0.62
N ASN A 194 -4.42 -1.42 -1.67
CA ASN A 194 -3.81 -2.58 -2.33
C ASN A 194 -2.78 -2.13 -3.37
N PHE A 195 -1.54 -2.57 -3.23
CA PHE A 195 -0.45 -2.19 -4.12
C PHE A 195 0.48 -3.37 -4.39
N LEU A 196 1.27 -3.30 -5.45
CA LEU A 196 2.29 -4.30 -5.75
C LEU A 196 3.69 -3.80 -5.38
N SER A 197 3.95 -2.52 -5.60
CA SER A 197 5.21 -1.85 -5.32
C SER A 197 4.99 -0.57 -4.53
N THR A 198 6.02 -0.18 -3.77
CA THR A 198 6.12 1.13 -3.11
C THR A 198 7.56 1.66 -3.22
N HIS A 199 7.80 2.82 -2.67
CA HIS A 199 9.14 3.39 -2.53
C HIS A 199 10.03 2.61 -1.53
N ASP A 200 9.48 1.70 -0.72
CA ASP A 200 10.22 0.88 0.27
C ASP A 200 10.40 -0.56 -0.15
N THR A 201 9.72 -1.00 -1.20
CA THR A 201 9.81 -2.37 -1.71
C THR A 201 10.52 -2.41 -3.06
N GLU A 202 10.95 -3.58 -3.45
CA GLU A 202 11.35 -3.82 -4.84
C GLU A 202 10.17 -3.56 -5.78
N ARG A 203 10.45 -3.11 -7.00
CA ARG A 203 9.46 -3.04 -8.08
C ARG A 203 8.76 -4.38 -8.26
N GLY A 204 7.45 -4.41 -8.48
CA GLY A 204 6.65 -5.62 -8.57
C GLY A 204 7.22 -6.64 -9.56
N ILE A 205 7.65 -6.19 -10.74
CA ILE A 205 8.26 -7.06 -11.73
C ILE A 205 9.59 -7.68 -11.23
N THR A 206 10.39 -6.92 -10.50
CA THR A 206 11.64 -7.40 -9.89
C THR A 206 11.36 -8.38 -8.75
N ALA A 207 10.37 -8.04 -7.91
CA ALA A 207 9.94 -8.90 -6.82
C ALA A 207 9.40 -10.24 -7.31
N ILE A 208 8.66 -10.28 -8.42
CA ILE A 208 8.01 -11.49 -8.96
C ILE A 208 8.97 -12.33 -9.78
N ALA A 209 9.75 -11.72 -10.67
CA ALA A 209 10.52 -12.44 -11.70
C ALA A 209 12.03 -12.17 -11.67
N GLY A 210 12.50 -11.24 -10.86
CA GLY A 210 13.92 -10.95 -10.67
C GLY A 210 14.65 -12.06 -9.92
N GLU A 211 15.97 -12.05 -10.03
CA GLU A 211 16.84 -12.91 -9.20
C GLU A 211 16.79 -12.40 -7.75
N PRO A 212 16.48 -13.23 -6.74
CA PRO A 212 16.45 -12.78 -5.35
C PRO A 212 17.79 -12.17 -4.89
N ALA A 213 17.73 -11.02 -4.23
CA ALA A 213 18.94 -10.31 -3.78
C ALA A 213 19.71 -11.10 -2.70
N ASN A 214 19.03 -11.82 -1.80
CA ASN A 214 19.63 -12.72 -0.81
C ASN A 214 20.83 -12.11 -0.06
N GLY A 215 20.70 -10.83 0.37
CA GLY A 215 21.77 -10.12 1.08
C GLY A 215 22.89 -9.58 0.19
N ARG A 216 22.80 -9.69 -1.13
CA ARG A 216 23.78 -9.13 -2.07
C ARG A 216 23.79 -7.60 -2.01
N ASP A 217 24.96 -7.03 -2.25
CA ASP A 217 25.23 -5.61 -2.10
C ASP A 217 24.52 -4.72 -3.13
N ARG A 218 24.59 -3.41 -2.91
CA ARG A 218 23.99 -2.40 -3.80
C ARG A 218 24.61 -2.40 -5.19
N TYR A 219 25.90 -2.73 -5.32
CA TYR A 219 26.54 -2.81 -6.63
C TYR A 219 25.93 -3.92 -7.47
N TRP A 220 25.77 -5.12 -6.89
CA TRP A 220 25.11 -6.22 -7.57
C TRP A 220 23.66 -5.85 -7.96
N GLN A 221 22.89 -5.28 -7.04
CA GLN A 221 21.49 -4.86 -7.29
C GLN A 221 21.41 -3.83 -8.42
N SER A 222 22.35 -2.88 -8.51
CA SER A 222 22.39 -1.85 -9.57
C SER A 222 22.61 -2.39 -10.97
N LYS A 223 23.10 -3.62 -11.09
CA LYS A 223 23.45 -4.24 -12.39
C LYS A 223 22.49 -5.33 -12.82
N ARG A 224 21.54 -5.71 -11.94
CA ARG A 224 20.63 -6.81 -12.23
C ARG A 224 19.35 -6.32 -12.85
N MET A 225 19.05 -6.90 -14.00
CA MET A 225 17.81 -6.72 -14.74
C MET A 225 17.29 -8.10 -15.16
N ILE A 226 15.98 -8.22 -15.34
CA ILE A 226 15.38 -9.43 -15.91
C ILE A 226 15.84 -9.53 -17.37
N PRO A 227 16.38 -10.69 -17.81
CA PRO A 227 16.79 -10.90 -19.20
C PRO A 227 15.64 -10.69 -20.18
N GLY A 228 15.96 -10.19 -21.38
CA GLY A 228 14.97 -9.83 -22.40
C GLY A 228 14.08 -10.99 -22.83
N ASP A 229 14.61 -12.21 -22.88
CA ASP A 229 13.87 -13.44 -23.19
C ASP A 229 12.88 -13.88 -22.11
N ARG A 230 13.01 -13.34 -20.89
CA ARG A 230 12.11 -13.61 -19.75
C ARG A 230 11.11 -12.49 -19.49
N ILE A 231 11.21 -11.36 -20.19
CA ILE A 231 10.40 -10.18 -19.89
C ILE A 231 8.90 -10.41 -20.13
N ASP A 232 8.55 -11.19 -21.15
CA ASP A 232 7.14 -11.49 -21.49
C ASP A 232 6.47 -12.31 -20.38
N ASP A 233 7.15 -13.32 -19.86
CA ASP A 233 6.67 -14.09 -18.70
C ASP A 233 6.58 -13.22 -17.45
N ALA A 234 7.58 -12.39 -17.20
CA ALA A 234 7.60 -11.47 -16.08
C ALA A 234 6.40 -10.50 -16.09
N LEU A 235 6.12 -9.87 -17.23
CA LEU A 235 4.99 -8.96 -17.38
C LEU A 235 3.64 -9.68 -17.23
N ARG A 236 3.51 -10.90 -17.74
CA ARG A 236 2.32 -11.73 -17.56
C ARG A 236 2.06 -12.03 -16.08
N ARG A 237 3.09 -12.40 -15.33
CA ARG A 237 3.00 -12.65 -13.88
C ARG A 237 2.65 -11.37 -13.08
N VAL A 238 3.21 -10.23 -13.46
CA VAL A 238 2.83 -8.93 -12.88
C VAL A 238 1.36 -8.62 -13.15
N LEU A 239 0.88 -8.89 -14.36
CA LEU A 239 -0.53 -8.69 -14.68
C LEU A 239 -1.45 -9.61 -13.87
N LEU A 240 -1.04 -10.86 -13.63
CA LEU A 240 -1.76 -11.80 -12.76
C LEU A 240 -1.87 -11.25 -11.32
N ALA A 241 -0.77 -10.73 -10.76
CA ALA A 241 -0.77 -10.09 -9.45
C ALA A 241 -1.67 -8.85 -9.40
N TYR A 242 -1.65 -8.01 -10.42
CA TYR A 242 -2.54 -6.86 -10.50
C TYR A 242 -4.01 -7.25 -10.67
N ALA A 243 -4.32 -8.29 -11.46
CA ALA A 243 -5.68 -8.80 -11.57
C ALA A 243 -6.24 -9.18 -10.19
N MET A 244 -5.41 -9.83 -9.37
CA MET A 244 -5.73 -10.16 -7.98
C MET A 244 -5.96 -8.89 -7.15
N LEU A 245 -5.02 -7.93 -7.13
CA LEU A 245 -5.12 -6.70 -6.33
C LEU A 245 -6.30 -5.80 -6.75
N TYR A 246 -6.69 -5.83 -8.03
CA TYR A 246 -7.84 -5.06 -8.53
C TYR A 246 -9.18 -5.68 -8.17
N THR A 247 -9.22 -6.98 -7.87
CA THR A 247 -10.46 -7.72 -7.62
C THR A 247 -10.67 -8.11 -6.16
N LEU A 248 -9.61 -8.11 -5.34
CA LEU A 248 -9.70 -8.25 -3.89
C LEU A 248 -10.40 -7.04 -3.24
N PRO A 249 -10.93 -7.18 -2.00
CA PRO A 249 -11.39 -6.03 -1.22
C PRO A 249 -10.28 -4.97 -1.05
N GLY A 250 -10.66 -3.72 -0.92
CA GLY A 250 -9.72 -2.59 -0.83
C GLY A 250 -9.63 -1.78 -2.13
N VAL A 251 -8.73 -0.83 -2.21
CA VAL A 251 -8.57 0.12 -3.31
C VAL A 251 -7.22 -0.11 -4.01
N PRO A 252 -7.19 -0.46 -5.31
CA PRO A 252 -5.93 -0.70 -6.01
C PRO A 252 -5.13 0.58 -6.21
N CYS A 253 -3.84 0.49 -5.95
CA CYS A 253 -2.85 1.53 -6.15
C CYS A 253 -1.73 1.03 -7.07
N VAL A 254 -1.38 1.82 -8.08
CA VAL A 254 -0.26 1.53 -8.98
C VAL A 254 0.90 2.44 -8.62
N TYR A 255 2.03 1.85 -8.25
CA TYR A 255 3.26 2.62 -8.07
C TYR A 255 3.77 3.09 -9.43
N TYR A 256 4.13 4.38 -9.54
CA TYR A 256 4.54 4.96 -10.82
C TYR A 256 5.61 4.11 -11.51
N GLY A 257 5.43 3.85 -12.80
CA GLY A 257 6.34 3.05 -13.61
C GLY A 257 6.07 1.54 -13.62
N ASP A 258 5.25 1.01 -12.71
CA ASP A 258 4.84 -0.39 -12.77
C ASP A 258 4.01 -0.67 -14.03
N GLU A 259 3.20 0.30 -14.45
CA GLU A 259 2.36 0.23 -15.67
C GLU A 259 3.17 0.15 -16.98
N ILE A 260 4.46 0.47 -16.91
CA ILE A 260 5.41 0.33 -18.03
C ILE A 260 6.52 -0.69 -17.73
N GLY A 261 6.36 -1.51 -16.68
CA GLY A 261 7.29 -2.59 -16.35
C GLY A 261 8.66 -2.13 -15.87
N MET A 262 8.78 -0.96 -15.24
CA MET A 262 10.03 -0.50 -14.65
C MET A 262 10.55 -1.50 -13.62
N GLN A 263 11.84 -1.80 -13.70
CA GLN A 263 12.54 -2.73 -12.81
C GLN A 263 13.36 -1.97 -11.78
N GLY A 264 13.58 -2.57 -10.63
CA GLY A 264 14.45 -2.03 -9.59
C GLY A 264 14.35 -2.83 -8.30
N TYR A 265 15.48 -3.09 -7.70
CA TYR A 265 15.57 -3.59 -6.33
C TYR A 265 15.20 -2.48 -5.34
N ARG A 266 15.39 -2.72 -4.04
CA ARG A 266 15.07 -1.74 -2.99
C ARG A 266 15.82 -0.44 -3.18
N ASP A 267 15.43 0.58 -2.43
CA ASP A 267 16.03 1.92 -2.42
C ASP A 267 17.57 1.88 -2.56
N PRO A 268 18.13 2.66 -3.52
CA PRO A 268 17.51 3.69 -4.37
C PRO A 268 16.98 3.20 -5.73
N PHE A 269 17.10 1.92 -6.06
CA PHE A 269 16.87 1.40 -7.41
C PHE A 269 15.41 1.35 -7.82
N ASN A 270 14.50 1.20 -6.86
CA ASN A 270 13.04 1.27 -7.08
C ASN A 270 12.53 2.69 -7.33
N ARG A 271 13.35 3.73 -7.03
CA ARG A 271 12.99 5.15 -7.12
C ARG A 271 13.53 5.85 -8.37
N ALA A 272 13.86 5.09 -9.43
CA ALA A 272 14.29 5.67 -10.71
C ALA A 272 13.20 6.61 -11.28
N TYR A 273 13.62 7.64 -12.02
CA TYR A 273 12.70 8.53 -12.71
C TYR A 273 11.81 7.77 -13.70
N PHE A 274 10.56 8.25 -13.85
CA PHE A 274 9.63 7.67 -14.82
C PHE A 274 10.16 7.82 -16.25
N ASP A 275 10.16 6.71 -17.00
CA ASP A 275 10.61 6.73 -18.40
C ASP A 275 9.46 7.20 -19.32
N TRP A 276 9.40 8.50 -19.57
CA TRP A 276 8.42 9.11 -20.45
C TRP A 276 8.53 8.67 -21.92
N ASN A 277 9.67 8.11 -22.33
CA ASN A 277 9.91 7.62 -23.69
C ASN A 277 9.56 6.14 -23.86
N SER A 278 9.15 5.46 -22.79
CA SER A 278 8.79 4.05 -22.86
C SER A 278 7.64 3.82 -23.84
N THR A 279 7.83 2.84 -24.72
CA THR A 279 6.81 2.35 -25.65
C THR A 279 6.06 1.13 -25.11
N GLU A 280 6.40 0.68 -23.90
CA GLU A 280 5.77 -0.49 -23.27
C GLU A 280 4.27 -0.26 -23.02
N ARG A 281 3.43 -1.21 -23.45
CA ARG A 281 1.96 -1.11 -23.35
C ARG A 281 1.31 -2.37 -22.79
N ARG A 282 2.09 -3.45 -22.61
CA ARG A 282 1.56 -4.78 -22.21
C ARG A 282 0.94 -4.80 -20.82
N LEU A 283 1.34 -3.90 -19.93
CA LEU A 283 0.68 -3.70 -18.64
C LEU A 283 -0.31 -2.55 -18.67
N ARG A 284 0.04 -1.43 -19.29
CA ARG A 284 -0.75 -0.19 -19.25
C ARG A 284 -2.18 -0.39 -19.76
N VAL A 285 -2.37 -1.10 -20.89
CA VAL A 285 -3.71 -1.33 -21.44
C VAL A 285 -4.53 -2.27 -20.57
N PRO A 286 -4.02 -3.47 -20.17
CA PRO A 286 -4.75 -4.35 -19.27
C PRO A 286 -5.09 -3.69 -17.92
N LEU A 287 -4.18 -2.93 -17.31
CA LEU A 287 -4.47 -2.21 -16.05
C LEU A 287 -5.59 -1.18 -16.22
N SER A 288 -5.60 -0.45 -17.36
CA SER A 288 -6.71 0.46 -17.67
C SER A 288 -8.03 -0.29 -17.81
N ASN A 289 -8.01 -1.50 -18.34
CA ASN A 289 -9.20 -2.34 -18.47
C ASN A 289 -9.69 -2.86 -17.12
N LEU A 290 -8.77 -3.32 -16.26
CA LEU A 290 -9.10 -3.72 -14.88
C LEU A 290 -9.70 -2.54 -14.09
N ALA A 291 -9.15 -1.33 -14.26
CA ALA A 291 -9.69 -0.13 -13.63
C ALA A 291 -11.09 0.24 -14.13
N ARG A 292 -11.38 0.04 -15.42
CA ARG A 292 -12.74 0.24 -15.96
C ARG A 292 -13.71 -0.82 -15.43
N LEU A 293 -13.32 -2.09 -15.47
CA LEU A 293 -14.11 -3.19 -14.92
C LEU A 293 -14.49 -2.91 -13.48
N ARG A 294 -13.51 -2.57 -12.65
CA ARG A 294 -13.74 -2.26 -11.23
C ARG A 294 -14.76 -1.14 -11.04
N ARG A 295 -14.71 -0.09 -11.86
CA ARG A 295 -15.66 1.04 -11.76
C ARG A 295 -17.05 0.72 -12.30
N SER A 296 -17.18 -0.29 -13.13
CA SER A 296 -18.47 -0.69 -13.74
C SER A 296 -19.16 -1.85 -13.03
N CYS A 297 -18.54 -2.45 -12.02
CA CYS A 297 -19.09 -3.60 -11.30
C CYS A 297 -19.11 -3.30 -9.80
N ASP A 298 -20.30 -3.22 -9.23
CA ASP A 298 -20.53 -2.92 -7.82
C ASP A 298 -20.03 -4.02 -6.87
N ALA A 299 -19.81 -5.23 -7.37
CA ALA A 299 -19.19 -6.30 -6.60
C ALA A 299 -17.79 -5.94 -6.09
N PHE A 300 -17.08 -5.02 -6.75
CA PHE A 300 -15.77 -4.53 -6.32
C PHE A 300 -15.82 -3.28 -5.44
N ASP A 301 -17.00 -2.69 -5.27
CA ASP A 301 -17.25 -1.53 -4.41
C ASP A 301 -17.99 -1.96 -3.14
N GLY A 302 -17.22 -2.41 -2.15
CA GLY A 302 -17.76 -2.90 -0.87
C GLY A 302 -18.46 -4.25 -0.90
N GLY A 303 -18.40 -5.01 -2.00
CA GLY A 303 -18.96 -6.35 -2.08
C GLY A 303 -18.26 -7.34 -1.13
N SER A 304 -18.97 -8.41 -0.73
CA SER A 304 -18.38 -9.51 0.05
C SER A 304 -17.38 -10.32 -0.78
N MET A 305 -16.54 -11.09 -0.10
CA MET A 305 -15.61 -12.04 -0.71
C MET A 305 -15.91 -13.44 -0.23
N GLU A 306 -15.95 -14.40 -1.16
CA GLU A 306 -16.14 -15.81 -0.91
C GLU A 306 -15.02 -16.59 -1.60
N LEU A 307 -14.25 -17.37 -0.85
CA LEU A 307 -13.25 -18.26 -1.42
C LEU A 307 -13.95 -19.53 -1.94
N VAL A 308 -13.83 -19.79 -3.24
CA VAL A 308 -14.43 -20.97 -3.90
C VAL A 308 -13.44 -22.12 -3.94
N GLU A 309 -12.20 -21.87 -4.35
CA GLU A 309 -11.11 -22.84 -4.42
C GLU A 309 -9.78 -22.13 -4.21
N ALA A 310 -8.91 -22.74 -3.39
CA ALA A 310 -7.50 -22.40 -3.30
C ALA A 310 -6.72 -23.70 -3.22
N SER A 311 -6.14 -24.13 -4.32
CA SER A 311 -5.45 -25.41 -4.39
C SER A 311 -4.35 -25.39 -5.44
N ALA A 312 -3.16 -25.83 -5.05
CA ALA A 312 -1.99 -25.86 -5.92
C ALA A 312 -1.78 -24.55 -6.70
N ASP A 313 -2.12 -24.56 -7.99
CA ASP A 313 -1.89 -23.42 -8.92
C ASP A 313 -3.15 -22.55 -9.11
N VAL A 314 -4.27 -22.86 -8.45
CA VAL A 314 -5.57 -22.23 -8.71
C VAL A 314 -6.06 -21.45 -7.50
N LEU A 315 -6.36 -20.20 -7.72
CA LEU A 315 -7.10 -19.36 -6.78
C LEU A 315 -8.40 -18.90 -7.45
N HIS A 316 -9.54 -19.38 -6.94
CA HIS A 316 -10.87 -19.04 -7.42
C HIS A 316 -11.69 -18.45 -6.28
N TYR A 317 -12.19 -17.25 -6.45
CA TYR A 317 -13.04 -16.57 -5.48
C TYR A 317 -14.13 -15.77 -6.16
N ARG A 318 -15.16 -15.47 -5.38
CA ARG A 318 -16.31 -14.68 -5.81
C ARG A 318 -16.35 -13.37 -5.03
N ARG A 319 -16.71 -12.30 -5.73
CA ARG A 319 -17.10 -11.01 -5.14
C ARG A 319 -18.60 -10.85 -5.36
N VAL A 320 -19.33 -10.51 -4.30
CA VAL A 320 -20.79 -10.37 -4.36
C VAL A 320 -21.17 -8.96 -3.95
N GLY A 321 -21.64 -8.20 -4.91
CA GLY A 321 -22.19 -6.87 -4.75
C GLY A 321 -23.71 -6.90 -4.56
N LYS A 322 -24.33 -5.74 -4.54
CA LYS A 322 -25.77 -5.61 -4.43
C LYS A 322 -26.49 -6.00 -5.72
N GLU A 323 -25.98 -5.56 -6.85
CA GLU A 323 -26.59 -5.72 -8.16
C GLU A 323 -25.84 -6.75 -9.03
N GLN A 324 -24.55 -6.91 -8.81
CA GLN A 324 -23.69 -7.78 -9.61
C GLN A 324 -22.83 -8.69 -8.73
N SER A 325 -22.46 -9.82 -9.30
CA SER A 325 -21.45 -10.72 -8.75
C SER A 325 -20.34 -10.93 -9.78
N ALA A 326 -19.12 -11.14 -9.29
CA ALA A 326 -17.97 -11.45 -10.12
C ALA A 326 -17.31 -12.73 -9.63
N GLU A 327 -17.00 -13.66 -10.55
CA GLU A 327 -16.14 -14.81 -10.27
C GLU A 327 -14.77 -14.59 -10.91
N ILE A 328 -13.72 -14.75 -10.11
CA ILE A 328 -12.34 -14.52 -10.48
C ILE A 328 -11.59 -15.84 -10.37
N ILE A 329 -11.04 -16.31 -11.48
CA ILE A 329 -10.24 -17.53 -11.53
C ILE A 329 -8.84 -17.15 -11.97
N LEU A 330 -7.85 -17.42 -11.11
CA LEU A 330 -6.44 -17.14 -11.33
C LEU A 330 -5.69 -18.47 -11.43
N ASN A 331 -4.79 -18.57 -12.38
CA ASN A 331 -3.95 -19.76 -12.63
C ASN A 331 -2.47 -19.33 -12.67
N ASN A 332 -1.70 -19.67 -11.66
CA ASN A 332 -0.25 -19.39 -11.64
C ASN A 332 0.59 -20.56 -12.20
N GLY A 333 -0.08 -21.68 -12.55
CA GLY A 333 0.57 -22.90 -13.02
C GLY A 333 0.91 -22.92 -14.51
N PRO A 334 1.64 -23.95 -14.94
CA PRO A 334 2.12 -24.09 -16.31
C PRO A 334 1.10 -24.74 -17.27
N HIS A 335 -0.06 -25.15 -16.78
CA HIS A 335 -1.05 -25.85 -17.59
C HIS A 335 -2.35 -25.06 -17.70
N LEU A 336 -3.07 -25.23 -18.83
CA LEU A 336 -4.43 -24.76 -18.96
C LEU A 336 -5.33 -25.48 -17.95
N ILE A 337 -6.17 -24.73 -17.28
CA ILE A 337 -7.18 -25.27 -16.35
C ILE A 337 -8.57 -24.98 -16.85
N VAL A 338 -9.53 -25.82 -16.43
CA VAL A 338 -10.96 -25.58 -16.68
C VAL A 338 -11.68 -25.57 -15.34
N ARG A 339 -12.47 -24.54 -15.08
CA ARG A 339 -13.29 -24.40 -13.87
C ARG A 339 -14.71 -23.99 -14.22
N THR A 340 -15.62 -24.31 -13.32
CA THR A 340 -17.00 -23.86 -13.45
C THR A 340 -17.19 -22.53 -12.75
N ALA A 341 -17.62 -21.51 -13.47
CA ALA A 341 -17.97 -20.21 -12.95
C ALA A 341 -19.38 -19.82 -13.45
N PHE A 342 -20.26 -19.42 -12.57
CA PHE A 342 -21.67 -19.18 -12.85
C PHE A 342 -22.33 -20.31 -13.66
N GLY A 343 -22.02 -21.57 -13.33
CA GLY A 343 -22.54 -22.75 -14.00
C GLY A 343 -21.95 -23.03 -15.39
N LYS A 344 -20.96 -22.27 -15.85
CA LYS A 344 -20.34 -22.42 -17.18
C LYS A 344 -18.89 -22.88 -17.07
N GLN A 345 -18.51 -23.81 -17.95
CA GLN A 345 -17.11 -24.23 -18.08
C GLN A 345 -16.26 -23.07 -18.61
N THR A 346 -15.23 -22.72 -17.90
CA THR A 346 -14.34 -21.59 -18.18
C THR A 346 -12.90 -22.06 -18.21
N GLU A 347 -12.24 -21.81 -19.33
CA GLU A 347 -10.83 -22.09 -19.52
C GLU A 347 -9.96 -20.91 -19.02
N VAL A 348 -8.87 -21.21 -18.32
CA VAL A 348 -7.88 -20.23 -17.89
C VAL A 348 -6.50 -20.69 -18.30
N ASN A 349 -5.84 -19.87 -19.10
CA ASN A 349 -4.51 -20.14 -19.62
C ASN A 349 -3.42 -20.21 -18.52
N PRO A 350 -2.28 -20.87 -18.81
CA PRO A 350 -1.13 -20.86 -17.91
C PRO A 350 -0.68 -19.43 -17.55
N GLY A 351 -0.49 -19.15 -16.26
CA GLY A 351 -0.11 -17.84 -15.76
C GLY A 351 -1.11 -16.73 -16.08
N GLY A 352 -2.38 -17.08 -16.28
CA GLY A 352 -3.44 -16.19 -16.69
C GLY A 352 -4.59 -16.10 -15.69
N PHE A 353 -5.62 -15.36 -16.08
CA PHE A 353 -6.84 -15.22 -15.28
C PHE A 353 -8.07 -15.02 -16.14
N THR A 354 -9.23 -15.27 -15.57
CA THR A 354 -10.53 -14.93 -16.12
C THR A 354 -11.39 -14.28 -15.06
N ILE A 355 -12.06 -13.21 -15.42
CA ILE A 355 -13.03 -12.51 -14.57
C ILE A 355 -14.38 -12.54 -15.31
N LEU A 356 -15.38 -13.12 -14.68
CA LEU A 356 -16.75 -13.16 -15.18
C LEU A 356 -17.62 -12.29 -14.27
N VAL A 357 -18.56 -11.55 -14.86
CA VAL A 357 -19.51 -10.72 -14.11
C VAL A 357 -20.91 -11.11 -14.56
N GLU A 358 -21.81 -11.31 -13.61
CA GLU A 358 -23.23 -11.52 -13.84
C GLU A 358 -24.08 -10.58 -12.98
N ASP A 359 -25.21 -10.14 -13.51
CA ASP A 359 -26.20 -9.41 -12.74
C ASP A 359 -26.93 -10.38 -11.79
N ASN A 360 -27.13 -9.97 -10.55
CA ASN A 360 -27.80 -10.79 -9.52
C ASN A 360 -29.30 -10.99 -9.82
N GLN A 361 -29.87 -10.16 -10.71
CA GLN A 361 -31.19 -10.37 -11.29
C GLN A 361 -31.06 -10.80 -12.74
N PRO A 362 -31.84 -11.79 -13.22
CA PRO A 362 -31.60 -12.45 -14.50
C PRO A 362 -32.03 -11.60 -15.71
N GLN A 363 -31.23 -10.66 -16.15
CA GLN A 363 -31.47 -9.96 -17.40
C GLN A 363 -30.27 -9.68 -18.31
N HIS A 364 -29.03 -9.81 -17.94
CA HIS A 364 -27.92 -9.71 -18.93
C HIS A 364 -26.62 -10.36 -18.43
N VAL A 365 -26.02 -11.19 -19.30
CA VAL A 365 -24.70 -11.79 -19.09
C VAL A 365 -23.67 -10.99 -19.89
N GLY A 366 -22.79 -10.27 -19.22
CA GLY A 366 -21.64 -9.62 -19.84
C GLY A 366 -20.35 -10.46 -19.65
N TYR A 367 -19.59 -10.68 -20.73
CA TYR A 367 -18.33 -11.42 -20.66
C TYR A 367 -17.14 -10.50 -20.89
N PHE A 368 -16.17 -10.53 -19.98
CA PHE A 368 -14.83 -9.99 -20.21
C PHE A 368 -13.81 -11.12 -20.16
N LYS A 369 -13.24 -11.46 -21.30
CA LYS A 369 -12.20 -12.47 -21.41
C LYS A 369 -10.91 -11.80 -21.80
N TYR A 370 -9.85 -11.96 -20.99
CA TYR A 370 -8.49 -11.52 -21.32
C TYR A 370 -7.61 -12.74 -21.57
N TYR A 371 -6.96 -12.75 -22.71
CA TYR A 371 -6.03 -13.78 -23.16
C TYR A 371 -4.60 -13.42 -22.85
#